data_b3ca9047797884dcf3a17b6c9857bee7
#
_entry.id   b3ca9047797884dcf3a17b6c9857bee7
#
_cell.length_a   1.000
_cell.length_b   1.000
_cell.length_c   1.000
_cell.angle_alpha   90.00
_cell.angle_beta   90.00
_cell.angle_gamma   90.00
#
_symmetry.space_group_name_H-M   'P 1'
#
loop_
_entity.id
_entity.type
_entity.pdbx_description
1 polymer ?
#
loop_
_entity_poly.entity_id
_entity_poly.type
_entity_poly.pdbx_seq_one_letter_code
_entity_poly.pdbx_strand_id
1 'polypeptide(L)'
;CNKSFQRERTLQVHMCEPKRRHLQKGEKWVQNGFMVFCRFYEIHQKNTKPKTYDQFCDSSYYNAFVKFGRYMMHTAPLYPEKYIDYVILSKVKLDHWSRDDLYEQYLKDTLKTEPVEMALRRSIATMMDWAQEQNVQWSDYFRLVNTSRAVQQIQSGHMSPWLLLGCEAGKKMLKSFTDEQLQMVQTYIDPEFWSNKFRNYPADQLFVQETAKEARIE
;
A
#
# COMPACT_ATOMS: atom_id res chain seq x y z
N CYS A 1 15.58 29.32 -16.06
CA CYS A 1 15.38 29.14 -17.48
C CYS A 1 16.12 30.25 -18.23
N ASN A 2 16.73 29.92 -19.35
CA ASN A 2 17.54 30.87 -20.14
C ASN A 2 16.71 31.71 -21.11
N LYS A 3 15.45 32.03 -20.77
CA LYS A 3 14.61 32.89 -21.63
C LYS A 3 14.79 34.36 -21.25
N SER A 4 15.03 35.22 -22.24
CA SER A 4 15.02 36.67 -22.10
C SER A 4 13.61 37.22 -22.40
N PHE A 5 13.21 38.27 -21.71
CA PHE A 5 11.91 38.90 -21.86
C PHE A 5 12.07 40.38 -22.11
N GLN A 6 11.35 40.91 -23.11
CA GLN A 6 11.40 42.33 -23.49
C GLN A 6 10.59 43.23 -22.54
N ARG A 7 9.65 42.64 -21.76
CA ARG A 7 8.78 43.41 -20.85
C ARG A 7 8.83 42.81 -19.46
N GLU A 8 9.02 43.62 -18.44
CA GLU A 8 9.07 43.24 -17.04
C GLU A 8 7.78 42.46 -16.61
N ARG A 9 6.60 42.92 -17.02
CA ARG A 9 5.34 42.25 -16.75
C ARG A 9 5.31 40.82 -17.28
N THR A 10 5.90 40.57 -18.45
CA THR A 10 5.99 39.21 -19.03
C THR A 10 6.93 38.34 -18.21
N LEU A 11 8.02 38.90 -17.69
CA LEU A 11 8.95 38.17 -16.78
C LEU A 11 8.27 37.83 -15.46
N GLN A 12 7.50 38.76 -14.86
CA GLN A 12 6.79 38.54 -13.59
C GLN A 12 5.76 37.40 -13.66
N VAL A 13 5.02 37.29 -14.75
CA VAL A 13 4.00 36.25 -14.96
C VAL A 13 4.57 34.97 -15.57
N HIS A 14 5.85 34.98 -15.95
CA HIS A 14 6.47 33.82 -16.57
C HIS A 14 6.57 32.64 -15.60
N MET A 15 5.98 31.51 -16.00
CA MET A 15 6.03 30.24 -15.30
C MET A 15 6.86 29.23 -16.09
N CYS A 16 8.15 29.15 -15.79
CA CYS A 16 9.00 28.11 -16.36
C CYS A 16 8.98 26.84 -15.51
N GLU A 17 9.40 25.74 -16.09
CA GLU A 17 9.44 24.44 -15.42
C GLU A 17 10.19 24.46 -14.08
N PRO A 18 11.41 25.01 -13.96
CA PRO A 18 12.09 25.12 -12.69
C PRO A 18 11.27 25.90 -11.62
N LYS A 19 10.72 27.07 -12.00
CA LYS A 19 9.89 27.88 -11.09
C LYS A 19 8.65 27.09 -10.64
N ARG A 20 8.00 26.38 -11.56
CA ARG A 20 6.84 25.53 -11.25
C ARG A 20 7.20 24.45 -10.23
N ARG A 21 8.31 23.75 -10.43
CA ARG A 21 8.78 22.69 -9.53
C ARG A 21 9.01 23.20 -8.10
N HIS A 22 9.59 24.39 -7.95
CA HIS A 22 9.78 25.02 -6.65
C HIS A 22 8.46 25.45 -6.00
N LEU A 23 7.53 26.01 -6.77
CA LEU A 23 6.22 26.42 -6.24
C LEU A 23 5.38 25.22 -5.76
N GLN A 24 5.55 24.06 -6.39
CA GLN A 24 4.84 22.83 -6.00
C GLN A 24 5.43 22.10 -4.80
N LYS A 25 6.46 22.65 -4.15
CA LYS A 25 7.14 22.03 -3.00
C LYS A 25 6.18 21.61 -1.87
N GLY A 26 5.11 22.38 -1.63
CA GLY A 26 4.11 22.12 -0.59
C GLY A 26 3.12 21.00 -0.92
N GLU A 27 3.05 20.57 -2.17
CA GLU A 27 2.09 19.57 -2.62
C GLU A 27 2.47 18.17 -2.11
N LYS A 28 1.52 17.45 -1.49
CA LYS A 28 1.79 16.12 -0.90
C LYS A 28 2.41 15.12 -1.89
N TRP A 29 1.94 15.10 -3.13
CA TRP A 29 2.50 14.21 -4.16
C TRP A 29 3.93 14.57 -4.54
N VAL A 30 4.31 15.86 -4.47
CA VAL A 30 5.69 16.30 -4.72
C VAL A 30 6.57 15.94 -3.53
N GLN A 31 6.08 16.09 -2.30
CA GLN A 31 6.78 15.67 -1.09
C GLN A 31 7.03 14.17 -1.07
N ASN A 32 6.03 13.35 -1.44
CA ASN A 32 6.21 11.91 -1.61
C ASN A 32 7.26 11.60 -2.69
N GLY A 33 7.20 12.27 -3.84
CA GLY A 33 8.19 12.11 -4.89
C GLY A 33 9.62 12.47 -4.43
N PHE A 34 9.76 13.55 -3.65
CA PHE A 34 11.05 13.94 -3.06
C PHE A 34 11.56 12.92 -2.02
N MET A 35 10.68 12.41 -1.16
CA MET A 35 11.03 11.35 -0.21
C MET A 35 11.56 10.11 -0.94
N VAL A 36 10.87 9.65 -1.98
CA VAL A 36 11.28 8.51 -2.80
C VAL A 36 12.62 8.78 -3.52
N PHE A 37 12.80 10.00 -4.05
CA PHE A 37 14.07 10.43 -4.64
C PHE A 37 15.22 10.32 -3.63
N CYS A 38 15.04 10.82 -2.41
CA CYS A 38 16.05 10.71 -1.36
C CYS A 38 16.36 9.24 -1.05
N ARG A 39 15.32 8.40 -0.87
CA ARG A 39 15.47 6.97 -0.57
C ARG A 39 16.16 6.20 -1.68
N PHE A 40 15.85 6.52 -2.95
CA PHE A 40 16.51 5.93 -4.11
C PHE A 40 18.03 6.16 -4.07
N TYR A 41 18.46 7.39 -3.79
CA TYR A 41 19.88 7.70 -3.71
C TYR A 41 20.55 7.15 -2.45
N GLU A 42 19.84 7.07 -1.34
CA GLU A 42 20.30 6.43 -0.11
C GLU A 42 20.65 4.95 -0.33
N ILE A 43 19.76 4.21 -1.00
CA ILE A 43 19.96 2.78 -1.30
C ILE A 43 21.11 2.56 -2.29
N HIS A 44 21.22 3.40 -3.32
CA HIS A 44 22.18 3.19 -4.40
C HIS A 44 23.56 3.81 -4.14
N GLN A 45 23.66 4.82 -3.30
CA GLN A 45 24.87 5.55 -3.03
C GLN A 45 25.25 5.41 -1.55
N LYS A 46 26.10 4.44 -1.21
CA LYS A 46 26.47 4.04 0.16
C LYS A 46 27.02 5.15 1.09
N ASN A 47 27.25 6.37 0.61
CA ASN A 47 27.94 7.43 1.38
C ASN A 47 27.43 8.82 1.01
N THR A 48 26.17 9.10 1.15
CA THR A 48 25.62 10.34 0.63
C THR A 48 25.17 11.31 1.72
N LYS A 49 25.62 12.54 1.53
CA LYS A 49 24.93 13.68 2.14
C LYS A 49 23.45 13.63 1.72
N PRO A 50 22.52 13.96 2.61
CA PRO A 50 21.10 14.01 2.27
C PRO A 50 20.85 14.84 1.02
N LYS A 51 20.05 14.34 0.10
CA LYS A 51 19.69 15.06 -1.13
C LYS A 51 18.84 16.27 -0.79
N THR A 52 19.09 17.39 -1.49
CA THR A 52 18.31 18.62 -1.31
C THR A 52 17.13 18.68 -2.27
N TYR A 53 16.16 19.52 -1.94
CA TYR A 53 15.01 19.75 -2.81
C TYR A 53 15.43 20.39 -4.16
N ASP A 54 16.46 21.24 -4.16
CA ASP A 54 16.99 21.85 -5.38
C ASP A 54 17.56 20.77 -6.33
N GLN A 55 18.34 19.82 -5.77
CA GLN A 55 18.84 18.68 -6.56
C GLN A 55 17.70 17.82 -7.12
N PHE A 56 16.60 17.69 -6.39
CA PHE A 56 15.41 17.03 -6.90
C PHE A 56 14.77 17.81 -8.04
N CYS A 57 14.59 19.13 -7.89
CA CYS A 57 14.05 19.99 -8.94
C CYS A 57 14.88 19.96 -10.23
N ASP A 58 16.20 19.86 -10.11
CA ASP A 58 17.12 19.82 -11.25
C ASP A 58 17.26 18.42 -11.87
N SER A 59 16.72 17.39 -11.21
CA SER A 59 16.78 16.03 -11.70
C SER A 59 16.01 15.85 -13.01
N SER A 60 16.64 15.18 -13.98
CA SER A 60 15.99 14.72 -15.21
C SER A 60 14.83 13.75 -14.92
N TYR A 61 14.84 13.09 -13.76
CA TYR A 61 13.82 12.13 -13.32
C TYR A 61 12.74 12.75 -12.43
N TYR A 62 12.74 14.08 -12.24
CA TYR A 62 11.75 14.77 -11.40
C TYR A 62 10.32 14.32 -11.68
N ASN A 63 9.91 14.35 -12.95
CA ASN A 63 8.54 14.01 -13.34
C ASN A 63 8.18 12.55 -13.03
N ALA A 64 9.12 11.62 -13.16
CA ALA A 64 8.89 10.22 -12.87
C ALA A 64 8.71 9.99 -11.36
N PHE A 65 9.53 10.61 -10.52
CA PHE A 65 9.34 10.56 -9.07
C PHE A 65 8.04 11.23 -8.61
N VAL A 66 7.68 12.37 -9.19
CA VAL A 66 6.40 13.04 -8.88
C VAL A 66 5.21 12.21 -9.34
N LYS A 67 5.30 11.55 -10.51
CA LYS A 67 4.27 10.59 -10.96
C LYS A 67 4.09 9.46 -9.95
N PHE A 68 5.19 8.88 -9.48
CA PHE A 68 5.15 7.83 -8.47
C PHE A 68 4.61 8.36 -7.12
N GLY A 69 4.98 9.58 -6.71
CA GLY A 69 4.43 10.22 -5.52
C GLY A 69 2.91 10.42 -5.56
N ARG A 70 2.34 10.71 -6.73
CA ARG A 70 0.87 10.73 -6.95
C ARG A 70 0.27 9.34 -6.86
N TYR A 71 0.92 8.36 -7.49
CA TYR A 71 0.49 6.97 -7.44
C TYR A 71 0.42 6.46 -5.99
N MET A 72 1.45 6.73 -5.18
CA MET A 72 1.48 6.39 -3.75
C MET A 72 0.30 6.99 -2.96
N MET A 73 -0.10 8.22 -3.28
CA MET A 73 -1.25 8.85 -2.64
C MET A 73 -2.58 8.21 -3.04
N HIS A 74 -2.72 7.86 -4.31
CA HIS A 74 -3.94 7.27 -4.84
C HIS A 74 -4.12 5.82 -4.37
N THR A 75 -3.05 5.04 -4.44
CA THR A 75 -3.05 3.62 -4.10
C THR A 75 -3.04 3.39 -2.58
N ALA A 76 -2.51 4.35 -1.79
CA ALA A 76 -2.33 4.23 -0.34
C ALA A 76 -1.74 2.85 0.05
N PRO A 77 -0.54 2.51 -0.43
CA PRO A 77 -0.04 1.15 -0.37
C PRO A 77 0.15 0.66 1.05
N LEU A 78 -0.06 -0.63 1.23
CA LEU A 78 0.24 -1.32 2.48
C LEU A 78 1.74 -1.19 2.78
N TYR A 79 2.09 -0.69 3.98
CA TYR A 79 3.47 -0.42 4.38
C TYR A 79 4.25 0.44 3.35
N PRO A 80 3.92 1.75 3.20
CA PRO A 80 4.44 2.61 2.13
C PRO A 80 5.96 2.58 1.98
N GLU A 81 6.70 2.61 3.10
CA GLU A 81 8.17 2.58 3.09
C GLU A 81 8.72 1.26 2.53
N LYS A 82 8.11 0.13 2.90
CA LYS A 82 8.49 -1.18 2.36
C LYS A 82 8.19 -1.28 0.86
N TYR A 83 7.08 -0.68 0.41
CA TYR A 83 6.76 -0.64 -1.01
C TYR A 83 7.75 0.21 -1.80
N ILE A 84 8.19 1.35 -1.26
CA ILE A 84 9.24 2.18 -1.86
C ILE A 84 10.53 1.37 -1.99
N ASP A 85 10.97 0.70 -0.94
CA ASP A 85 12.16 -0.14 -0.98
C ASP A 85 12.02 -1.30 -1.99
N TYR A 86 10.84 -1.92 -2.04
CA TYR A 86 10.54 -2.99 -2.99
C TYR A 86 10.68 -2.52 -4.44
N VAL A 87 10.08 -1.39 -4.83
CA VAL A 87 10.17 -0.90 -6.21
C VAL A 87 11.60 -0.46 -6.58
N ILE A 88 12.35 0.13 -5.64
CA ILE A 88 13.74 0.52 -5.85
C ILE A 88 14.62 -0.72 -6.08
N LEU A 89 14.39 -1.80 -5.34
CA LEU A 89 15.18 -3.03 -5.40
C LEU A 89 14.74 -3.97 -6.52
N SER A 90 13.54 -3.80 -7.06
CA SER A 90 12.94 -4.68 -8.10
C SER A 90 13.64 -4.63 -9.46
N LYS A 91 14.59 -3.69 -9.66
CA LYS A 91 15.26 -3.41 -10.95
C LYS A 91 14.29 -2.98 -12.08
N VAL A 92 13.04 -2.69 -11.77
CA VAL A 92 12.07 -2.13 -12.70
C VAL A 92 12.46 -0.67 -12.99
N LYS A 93 12.31 -0.23 -14.24
CA LYS A 93 12.56 1.17 -14.61
C LYS A 93 11.62 2.10 -13.87
N LEU A 94 12.12 3.26 -13.42
CA LEU A 94 11.37 4.25 -12.63
C LEU A 94 10.03 4.65 -13.27
N ASP A 95 9.96 4.78 -14.57
CA ASP A 95 8.72 5.11 -15.29
C ASP A 95 7.60 4.08 -15.14
N HIS A 96 7.95 2.85 -14.74
CA HIS A 96 7.04 1.72 -14.54
C HIS A 96 6.66 1.50 -13.07
N TRP A 97 7.19 2.27 -12.13
CA TRP A 97 6.91 2.09 -10.70
C TRP A 97 5.45 2.38 -10.33
N SER A 98 4.74 3.15 -11.15
CA SER A 98 3.32 3.48 -10.98
C SER A 98 2.38 2.49 -11.69
N ARG A 99 2.75 1.22 -11.79
CA ARG A 99 1.94 0.17 -12.42
C ARG A 99 1.22 -0.64 -11.34
N ASP A 100 -0.05 -0.91 -11.57
CA ASP A 100 -0.89 -1.65 -10.63
C ASP A 100 -0.43 -3.11 -10.47
N ASP A 101 0.04 -3.74 -11.54
CA ASP A 101 0.57 -5.12 -11.49
C ASP A 101 1.82 -5.24 -10.59
N LEU A 102 2.67 -4.20 -10.55
CA LEU A 102 3.83 -4.16 -9.66
C LEU A 102 3.40 -4.05 -8.18
N TYR A 103 2.40 -3.22 -7.91
CA TYR A 103 1.84 -3.11 -6.56
C TYR A 103 1.13 -4.39 -6.13
N GLU A 104 0.36 -4.99 -7.02
CA GLU A 104 -0.33 -6.26 -6.76
C GLU A 104 0.65 -7.37 -6.41
N GLN A 105 1.78 -7.47 -7.12
CA GLN A 105 2.83 -8.43 -6.81
C GLN A 105 3.44 -8.17 -5.43
N TYR A 106 3.79 -6.91 -5.13
CA TYR A 106 4.27 -6.51 -3.81
C TYR A 106 3.29 -6.90 -2.70
N LEU A 107 2.00 -6.65 -2.91
CA LEU A 107 0.97 -6.94 -1.93
C LEU A 107 0.86 -8.44 -1.66
N LYS A 108 0.82 -9.26 -2.71
CA LYS A 108 0.80 -10.73 -2.59
C LYS A 108 2.01 -11.27 -1.82
N ASP A 109 3.20 -10.77 -2.15
CA ASP A 109 4.43 -11.16 -1.47
C ASP A 109 4.42 -10.73 0.01
N THR A 110 3.93 -9.52 0.28
CA THR A 110 3.82 -8.99 1.64
C THR A 110 2.85 -9.80 2.48
N LEU A 111 1.65 -10.11 1.99
CA LEU A 111 0.66 -10.91 2.71
C LEU A 111 1.17 -12.31 3.04
N LYS A 112 2.00 -12.90 2.16
CA LYS A 112 2.60 -14.21 2.36
C LYS A 112 3.73 -14.23 3.39
N THR A 113 4.41 -13.10 3.59
CA THR A 113 5.65 -13.03 4.38
C THR A 113 5.53 -12.22 5.67
N GLU A 114 4.48 -11.44 5.84
CA GLU A 114 4.29 -10.59 7.03
C GLU A 114 4.15 -11.42 8.32
N PRO A 115 4.63 -10.90 9.47
CA PRO A 115 4.38 -11.50 10.77
C PRO A 115 2.89 -11.56 11.11
N VAL A 116 2.45 -12.65 11.75
CA VAL A 116 1.04 -12.88 12.09
C VAL A 116 0.46 -11.78 12.97
N GLU A 117 1.23 -11.24 13.91
CA GLU A 117 0.79 -10.16 14.81
C GLU A 117 0.46 -8.88 14.04
N MET A 118 1.28 -8.54 13.03
CA MET A 118 1.04 -7.37 12.18
C MET A 118 -0.20 -7.57 11.32
N ALA A 119 -0.36 -8.77 10.77
CA ALA A 119 -1.52 -9.16 9.99
C ALA A 119 -2.83 -9.05 10.78
N LEU A 120 -2.85 -9.60 12.02
CA LEU A 120 -4.01 -9.53 12.91
C LEU A 120 -4.31 -8.10 13.34
N ARG A 121 -3.30 -7.35 13.77
CA ARG A 121 -3.48 -5.94 14.19
C ARG A 121 -4.13 -5.12 13.08
N ARG A 122 -3.66 -5.26 11.84
CA ARG A 122 -4.23 -4.55 10.69
C ARG A 122 -5.66 -4.99 10.41
N SER A 123 -5.94 -6.30 10.39
CA SER A 123 -7.28 -6.81 10.13
C SER A 123 -8.27 -6.37 11.19
N ILE A 124 -7.90 -6.43 12.48
CA ILE A 124 -8.73 -5.96 13.58
C ILE A 124 -8.97 -4.44 13.48
N ALA A 125 -7.95 -3.64 13.18
CA ALA A 125 -8.13 -2.20 12.95
C ALA A 125 -9.14 -1.93 11.82
N THR A 126 -9.05 -2.66 10.72
CA THR A 126 -10.01 -2.57 9.60
C THR A 126 -11.45 -2.93 10.04
N MET A 127 -11.60 -3.95 10.88
CA MET A 127 -12.91 -4.32 11.43
C MET A 127 -13.46 -3.25 12.38
N MET A 128 -12.59 -2.64 13.20
CA MET A 128 -12.96 -1.54 14.10
C MET A 128 -13.40 -0.29 13.36
N ASP A 129 -12.66 0.11 12.31
CA ASP A 129 -13.01 1.25 11.46
C ASP A 129 -14.36 1.04 10.77
N TRP A 130 -14.58 -0.16 10.22
CA TRP A 130 -15.84 -0.53 9.63
C TRP A 130 -17.00 -0.50 10.65
N ALA A 131 -16.79 -1.03 11.85
CA ALA A 131 -17.78 -1.08 12.90
C ALA A 131 -18.19 0.32 13.38
N GLN A 132 -17.23 1.24 13.47
CA GLN A 132 -17.48 2.64 13.79
C GLN A 132 -18.38 3.30 12.74
N GLU A 133 -18.11 3.06 11.45
CA GLU A 133 -18.95 3.58 10.35
C GLU A 133 -20.38 3.01 10.37
N GLN A 134 -20.54 1.73 10.76
CA GLN A 134 -21.83 1.04 10.77
C GLN A 134 -22.56 1.13 12.11
N ASN A 135 -21.93 1.66 13.15
CA ASN A 135 -22.44 1.73 14.53
C ASN A 135 -22.82 0.34 15.08
N VAL A 136 -21.94 -0.64 14.91
CA VAL A 136 -22.08 -2.03 15.36
C VAL A 136 -20.85 -2.48 16.13
N GLN A 137 -20.88 -3.70 16.68
CA GLN A 137 -19.69 -4.31 17.30
C GLN A 137 -18.71 -4.78 16.21
N TRP A 138 -17.41 -4.54 16.40
CA TRP A 138 -16.40 -4.94 15.42
C TRP A 138 -16.25 -6.47 15.31
N SER A 139 -16.57 -7.23 16.38
CA SER A 139 -16.63 -8.69 16.35
C SER A 139 -17.71 -9.25 15.40
N ASP A 140 -18.72 -8.46 15.06
CA ASP A 140 -19.77 -8.83 14.12
C ASP A 140 -19.37 -8.68 12.65
N TYR A 141 -18.16 -8.24 12.38
CA TYR A 141 -17.68 -7.93 11.02
C TYR A 141 -17.98 -9.05 10.03
N PHE A 142 -17.50 -10.26 10.27
CA PHE A 142 -17.67 -11.37 9.32
C PHE A 142 -19.13 -11.79 9.11
N ARG A 143 -20.00 -11.48 10.05
CA ARG A 143 -21.44 -11.76 9.98
C ARG A 143 -22.21 -10.69 9.22
N LEU A 144 -21.80 -9.41 9.33
CA LEU A 144 -22.60 -8.28 8.88
C LEU A 144 -21.97 -7.51 7.70
N VAL A 145 -20.69 -7.70 7.42
CA VAL A 145 -20.03 -6.96 6.32
C VAL A 145 -20.64 -7.34 4.98
N ASN A 146 -20.83 -6.32 4.12
CA ASN A 146 -21.21 -6.56 2.73
C ASN A 146 -20.07 -7.28 1.99
N THR A 147 -20.41 -8.34 1.24
CA THR A 147 -19.41 -9.17 0.54
C THR A 147 -18.54 -8.38 -0.45
N SER A 148 -19.12 -7.38 -1.15
CA SER A 148 -18.33 -6.52 -2.06
C SER A 148 -17.29 -5.69 -1.30
N ARG A 149 -17.63 -5.18 -0.10
CA ARG A 149 -16.67 -4.48 0.76
C ARG A 149 -15.60 -5.43 1.29
N ALA A 150 -15.98 -6.63 1.68
CA ALA A 150 -15.03 -7.65 2.12
C ALA A 150 -14.04 -8.00 1.00
N VAL A 151 -14.50 -8.17 -0.24
CA VAL A 151 -13.64 -8.37 -1.42
C VAL A 151 -12.63 -7.23 -1.57
N GLN A 152 -13.07 -5.96 -1.50
CA GLN A 152 -12.17 -4.81 -1.59
C GLN A 152 -11.12 -4.80 -0.49
N GLN A 153 -11.50 -5.15 0.75
CA GLN A 153 -10.57 -5.18 1.89
C GLN A 153 -9.56 -6.33 1.80
N ILE A 154 -9.94 -7.47 1.18
CA ILE A 154 -9.02 -8.56 0.88
C ILE A 154 -8.06 -8.13 -0.25
N GLN A 155 -8.55 -7.58 -1.34
CA GLN A 155 -7.75 -7.13 -2.48
C GLN A 155 -6.79 -6.01 -2.14
N SER A 156 -7.15 -5.13 -1.20
CA SER A 156 -6.26 -4.06 -0.71
C SER A 156 -5.29 -4.53 0.37
N GLY A 157 -5.42 -5.79 0.84
CA GLY A 157 -4.60 -6.36 1.91
C GLY A 157 -4.97 -5.89 3.31
N HIS A 158 -6.03 -5.08 3.48
CA HIS A 158 -6.49 -4.64 4.79
C HIS A 158 -7.04 -5.79 5.62
N MET A 159 -7.71 -6.76 4.98
CA MET A 159 -8.10 -8.02 5.61
C MET A 159 -7.07 -9.10 5.25
N SER A 160 -6.33 -9.57 6.26
CA SER A 160 -5.28 -10.57 6.05
C SER A 160 -5.84 -11.98 5.94
N PRO A 161 -5.28 -12.83 5.07
CA PRO A 161 -5.60 -14.24 5.02
C PRO A 161 -5.32 -14.99 6.33
N TRP A 162 -4.40 -14.52 7.17
CA TRP A 162 -4.18 -15.09 8.51
C TRP A 162 -5.46 -15.12 9.32
N LEU A 163 -6.18 -14.00 9.43
CA LEU A 163 -7.45 -13.95 10.17
C LEU A 163 -8.59 -14.61 9.39
N LEU A 164 -8.69 -14.30 8.09
CA LEU A 164 -9.77 -14.75 7.23
C LEU A 164 -9.87 -16.27 7.14
N LEU A 165 -8.74 -16.95 7.00
CA LEU A 165 -8.67 -18.41 6.88
C LEU A 165 -8.34 -19.11 8.20
N GLY A 166 -7.85 -18.38 9.19
CA GLY A 166 -7.48 -18.90 10.51
C GLY A 166 -8.64 -19.05 11.48
N CYS A 167 -9.76 -18.32 11.28
CA CYS A 167 -10.96 -18.42 12.12
C CYS A 167 -12.18 -18.95 11.36
N GLU A 168 -13.14 -19.53 12.08
CA GLU A 168 -14.35 -20.11 11.46
C GLU A 168 -15.29 -19.05 10.88
N ALA A 169 -15.41 -17.89 11.52
CA ALA A 169 -16.25 -16.79 11.01
C ALA A 169 -15.78 -16.28 9.65
N GLY A 170 -14.46 -16.11 9.46
CA GLY A 170 -13.88 -15.74 8.17
C GLY A 170 -14.14 -16.78 7.07
N LYS A 171 -13.99 -18.06 7.41
CA LYS A 171 -14.31 -19.16 6.47
C LYS A 171 -15.80 -19.20 6.11
N LYS A 172 -16.70 -18.95 7.08
CA LYS A 172 -18.14 -18.86 6.80
C LYS A 172 -18.45 -17.69 5.87
N MET A 173 -17.84 -16.53 6.08
CA MET A 173 -18.02 -15.38 5.20
C MET A 173 -17.59 -15.70 3.76
N LEU A 174 -16.45 -16.36 3.56
CA LEU A 174 -15.98 -16.76 2.23
C LEU A 174 -16.97 -17.71 1.53
N LYS A 175 -17.68 -18.58 2.25
CA LYS A 175 -18.73 -19.45 1.69
C LYS A 175 -19.96 -18.67 1.20
N SER A 176 -20.14 -17.42 1.63
CA SER A 176 -21.21 -16.54 1.16
C SER A 176 -20.86 -15.74 -0.10
N PHE A 177 -19.61 -15.80 -0.55
CA PHE A 177 -19.17 -15.12 -1.77
C PHE A 177 -19.71 -15.82 -3.02
N THR A 178 -20.00 -15.03 -4.06
CA THR A 178 -20.26 -15.58 -5.40
C THR A 178 -18.99 -16.13 -6.01
N ASP A 179 -19.13 -16.97 -7.05
CA ASP A 179 -17.98 -17.52 -7.77
C ASP A 179 -17.08 -16.41 -8.35
N GLU A 180 -17.68 -15.32 -8.84
CA GLU A 180 -16.94 -14.15 -9.34
C GLU A 180 -16.16 -13.47 -8.20
N GLN A 181 -16.77 -13.29 -7.03
CA GLN A 181 -16.11 -12.71 -5.85
C GLN A 181 -14.96 -13.61 -5.36
N LEU A 182 -15.15 -14.92 -5.35
CA LEU A 182 -14.08 -15.87 -4.99
C LEU A 182 -12.92 -15.77 -5.99
N GLN A 183 -13.21 -15.70 -7.29
CA GLN A 183 -12.20 -15.54 -8.33
C GLN A 183 -11.40 -14.24 -8.15
N MET A 184 -12.05 -13.14 -7.77
CA MET A 184 -11.40 -11.85 -7.53
C MET A 184 -10.40 -11.87 -6.35
N VAL A 185 -10.64 -12.69 -5.34
CA VAL A 185 -9.79 -12.77 -4.14
C VAL A 185 -8.84 -13.95 -4.14
N GLN A 186 -9.02 -14.94 -5.00
CA GLN A 186 -8.29 -16.20 -5.04
C GLN A 186 -6.77 -16.02 -5.02
N THR A 187 -6.26 -15.03 -5.74
CA THR A 187 -4.80 -14.79 -5.82
C THR A 187 -4.21 -14.24 -4.51
N TYR A 188 -5.03 -13.68 -3.62
CA TYR A 188 -4.63 -13.17 -2.31
C TYR A 188 -4.76 -14.21 -1.21
N ILE A 189 -5.77 -15.09 -1.32
CA ILE A 189 -6.11 -16.11 -0.33
C ILE A 189 -5.81 -17.54 -0.80
N ASP A 190 -4.92 -17.72 -1.78
CA ASP A 190 -4.52 -19.00 -2.38
C ASP A 190 -4.64 -20.18 -1.38
N PRO A 191 -5.66 -21.07 -1.53
CA PRO A 191 -5.96 -22.07 -0.51
C PRO A 191 -4.83 -23.08 -0.30
N GLU A 192 -4.10 -23.42 -1.35
CA GLU A 192 -3.00 -24.37 -1.31
C GLU A 192 -1.82 -23.78 -0.51
N PHE A 193 -1.43 -22.54 -0.86
CA PHE A 193 -0.37 -21.83 -0.14
C PHE A 193 -0.71 -21.68 1.34
N TRP A 194 -1.92 -21.21 1.68
CA TRP A 194 -2.31 -20.94 3.05
C TRP A 194 -2.51 -22.21 3.86
N SER A 195 -3.01 -23.30 3.27
CA SER A 195 -3.07 -24.61 3.93
C SER A 195 -1.67 -25.11 4.34
N ASN A 196 -0.69 -24.97 3.44
CA ASN A 196 0.69 -25.30 3.73
C ASN A 196 1.31 -24.36 4.78
N LYS A 197 1.00 -23.05 4.70
CA LYS A 197 1.45 -22.03 5.66
C LYS A 197 0.99 -22.38 7.08
N PHE A 198 -0.30 -22.65 7.28
CA PHE A 198 -0.83 -23.05 8.59
C PHE A 198 -0.19 -24.35 9.11
N ARG A 199 0.01 -25.33 8.26
CA ARG A 199 0.66 -26.60 8.65
C ARG A 199 2.10 -26.39 9.10
N ASN A 200 2.83 -25.50 8.42
CA ASN A 200 4.24 -25.23 8.73
C ASN A 200 4.42 -24.27 9.93
N TYR A 201 3.40 -23.49 10.28
CA TYR A 201 3.42 -22.51 11.37
C TYR A 201 2.25 -22.74 12.33
N PRO A 202 2.17 -23.89 13.02
CA PRO A 202 1.05 -24.24 13.90
C PRO A 202 0.91 -23.30 15.10
N ALA A 203 2.02 -22.73 15.60
CA ALA A 203 1.99 -21.77 16.70
C ALA A 203 1.30 -20.46 16.27
N ASP A 204 1.60 -19.97 15.06
CA ASP A 204 0.96 -18.78 14.51
C ASP A 204 -0.53 -19.03 14.24
N GLN A 205 -0.89 -20.23 13.77
CA GLN A 205 -2.29 -20.61 13.60
C GLN A 205 -3.04 -20.63 14.92
N LEU A 206 -2.45 -21.20 15.96
CA LEU A 206 -3.03 -21.21 17.30
C LEU A 206 -3.22 -19.80 17.84
N PHE A 207 -2.22 -18.94 17.67
CA PHE A 207 -2.30 -17.51 18.05
C PHE A 207 -3.46 -16.80 17.37
N VAL A 208 -3.71 -17.04 16.06
CA VAL A 208 -4.87 -16.50 15.35
C VAL A 208 -6.18 -16.99 15.98
N GLN A 209 -6.29 -18.30 16.28
CA GLN A 209 -7.50 -18.89 16.85
C GLN A 209 -7.79 -18.34 18.26
N GLU A 210 -6.77 -18.24 19.11
CA GLU A 210 -6.90 -17.65 20.44
C GLU A 210 -7.30 -16.19 20.39
N THR A 211 -6.66 -15.40 19.53
CA THR A 211 -7.01 -13.99 19.32
C THR A 211 -8.45 -13.84 18.82
N ALA A 212 -8.89 -14.65 17.87
CA ALA A 212 -10.26 -14.62 17.37
C ALA A 212 -11.28 -14.96 18.47
N LYS A 213 -10.97 -15.96 19.29
CA LYS A 213 -11.82 -16.39 20.42
C LYS A 213 -11.92 -15.31 21.52
N GLU A 214 -10.79 -14.73 21.94
CA GLU A 214 -10.75 -13.63 22.91
C GLU A 214 -11.55 -12.40 22.40
N ALA A 215 -11.43 -12.13 21.12
CA ALA A 215 -12.12 -11.06 20.42
C ALA A 215 -13.61 -11.37 20.11
N ARG A 216 -14.09 -12.57 20.42
CA ARG A 216 -15.44 -13.04 20.12
C ARG A 216 -15.80 -12.98 18.63
N ILE A 217 -14.83 -13.23 17.77
CA ILE A 217 -14.98 -13.36 16.31
C ILE A 217 -15.31 -14.83 16.01
N GLU A 218 -16.56 -15.24 16.18
CA GLU A 218 -17.01 -16.63 16.00
C GLU A 218 -17.97 -16.79 14.82
#